data_0de413e5815bd98ab1b6672e0f7eced9
#
_entry.id   0de413e5815bd98ab1b6672e0f7eced9
#
_cell.length_a   1.000
_cell.length_b   1.000
_cell.length_c   1.000
_cell.angle_alpha   90.00
_cell.angle_beta   90.00
_cell.angle_gamma   90.00
#
_symmetry.space_group_name_H-M   'P 1'
#
loop_
_entity.id
_entity.type
_entity.pdbx_description
1 polymer ?
#
loop_
_entity_poly.entity_id
_entity_poly.type
_entity_poly.pdbx_seq_one_letter_code
_entity_poly.pdbx_strand_id
1 'polypeptide(L)'
;MKRFILICLWFVGYMLGHSTAAAETPDFMLLNNYTNQDVSGWVMSEKLDGVRGYWDGTRLFTRGGVVLAAPAYFIRDFPPFAIDGELFSERNQFEQISSTVRSMKGEGWEKLKLYVFDVPNAQGNLFERLAQLENYLKQKPHP
;
A
#
# COMPACT_ATOMS: atom_id res chain seq x y z
N MET A 1 63.75 -3.84 37.27
CA MET A 1 63.04 -4.65 36.25
C MET A 1 61.54 -4.34 36.32
N LYS A 2 61.02 -3.53 35.43
CA LYS A 2 59.59 -3.13 35.39
C LYS A 2 58.91 -4.03 34.36
N ARG A 3 57.96 -4.88 34.83
CA ARG A 3 57.14 -5.73 33.97
C ARG A 3 55.98 -4.88 33.39
N PHE A 4 55.98 -4.67 32.09
CA PHE A 4 54.83 -4.11 31.34
C PHE A 4 53.84 -5.24 31.12
N ILE A 5 52.63 -5.10 31.68
CA ILE A 5 51.49 -5.96 31.37
C ILE A 5 50.75 -5.34 30.21
N LEU A 6 50.78 -6.01 29.04
CA LEU A 6 50.00 -5.63 27.84
C LEU A 6 48.58 -6.16 28.02
N ILE A 7 47.63 -5.26 28.23
CA ILE A 7 46.21 -5.59 28.25
C ILE A 7 45.70 -5.48 26.83
N CYS A 8 45.51 -6.62 26.15
CA CYS A 8 44.79 -6.70 24.89
C CYS A 8 43.29 -6.57 25.15
N LEU A 9 42.74 -5.40 24.91
CA LEU A 9 41.30 -5.18 24.87
C LEU A 9 40.74 -5.75 23.54
N TRP A 10 40.07 -6.90 23.64
CA TRP A 10 39.26 -7.44 22.57
C TRP A 10 37.98 -6.61 22.44
N PHE A 11 37.92 -5.74 21.44
CA PHE A 11 36.70 -5.10 21.00
C PHE A 11 35.89 -6.13 20.18
N VAL A 12 35.00 -6.87 20.84
CA VAL A 12 33.97 -7.64 20.13
C VAL A 12 32.91 -6.65 19.64
N GLY A 13 33.08 -6.21 18.41
CA GLY A 13 32.06 -5.42 17.70
C GLY A 13 30.81 -6.26 17.51
N TYR A 14 29.79 -6.01 18.31
CA TYR A 14 28.46 -6.56 18.12
C TYR A 14 27.84 -5.86 16.89
N MET A 15 28.03 -6.45 15.71
CA MET A 15 27.31 -6.07 14.51
C MET A 15 25.86 -6.52 14.72
N LEU A 16 25.03 -5.64 15.27
CA LEU A 16 23.58 -5.75 15.21
C LEU A 16 23.18 -5.66 13.73
N GLY A 17 23.11 -6.81 13.10
CA GLY A 17 22.51 -6.94 11.77
C GLY A 17 21.06 -6.49 11.88
N HIS A 18 20.77 -5.27 11.42
CA HIS A 18 19.41 -4.84 11.18
C HIS A 18 18.93 -5.64 9.97
N SER A 19 18.32 -6.79 10.26
CA SER A 19 17.51 -7.49 9.26
C SER A 19 16.35 -6.56 8.96
N THR A 20 16.43 -5.84 7.84
CA THR A 20 15.26 -5.22 7.25
C THR A 20 14.39 -6.37 6.77
N ALA A 21 13.46 -6.80 7.60
CA ALA A 21 12.40 -7.70 7.17
C ALA A 21 11.74 -7.03 5.95
N ALA A 22 11.93 -7.63 4.78
CA ALA A 22 11.14 -7.26 3.62
C ALA A 22 9.68 -7.40 4.05
N ALA A 23 8.88 -6.33 3.89
CA ALA A 23 7.46 -6.41 4.18
C ALA A 23 6.91 -7.56 3.35
N GLU A 24 6.27 -8.54 4.00
CA GLU A 24 5.59 -9.61 3.28
C GLU A 24 4.61 -8.95 2.31
N THR A 25 4.78 -9.24 1.02
CA THR A 25 3.81 -8.79 0.02
C THR A 25 2.49 -9.46 0.33
N PRO A 26 1.41 -8.69 0.51
CA PRO A 26 0.10 -9.29 0.76
C PRO A 26 -0.26 -10.26 -0.35
N ASP A 27 -0.95 -11.34 -0.01
CA ASP A 27 -1.53 -12.25 -1.01
C ASP A 27 -2.68 -11.53 -1.74
N PHE A 28 -2.33 -10.86 -2.81
CA PHE A 28 -3.27 -10.06 -3.57
C PHE A 28 -4.22 -10.95 -4.37
N MET A 29 -5.51 -10.74 -4.21
CA MET A 29 -6.50 -11.29 -5.12
C MET A 29 -6.23 -10.81 -6.55
N LEU A 30 -6.03 -11.76 -7.48
CA LEU A 30 -5.77 -11.50 -8.88
C LEU A 30 -7.01 -11.75 -9.72
N LEU A 31 -7.19 -10.95 -10.77
CA LEU A 31 -8.25 -11.17 -11.74
C LEU A 31 -7.93 -12.39 -12.60
N ASN A 32 -8.93 -13.25 -12.81
CA ASN A 32 -8.90 -14.31 -13.79
C ASN A 32 -9.62 -13.88 -15.07
N ASN A 33 -9.25 -14.48 -16.20
CA ASN A 33 -9.97 -14.28 -17.44
C ASN A 33 -11.37 -14.91 -17.36
N TYR A 34 -12.35 -14.23 -17.94
CA TYR A 34 -13.68 -14.80 -18.13
C TYR A 34 -13.63 -15.97 -19.10
N THR A 35 -14.12 -17.14 -18.70
CA THR A 35 -14.12 -18.39 -19.47
C THR A 35 -15.52 -18.99 -19.59
N ASN A 36 -16.54 -18.16 -19.77
CA ASN A 36 -17.96 -18.53 -19.84
C ASN A 36 -18.56 -19.16 -18.56
N GLN A 37 -17.95 -18.92 -17.39
CA GLN A 37 -18.54 -19.30 -16.12
C GLN A 37 -19.83 -18.49 -15.84
N ASP A 38 -20.74 -19.10 -15.07
CA ASP A 38 -21.92 -18.38 -14.59
C ASP A 38 -21.49 -17.26 -13.63
N VAL A 39 -21.85 -16.03 -13.98
CA VAL A 39 -21.60 -14.82 -13.18
C VAL A 39 -22.87 -14.25 -12.55
N SER A 40 -23.96 -15.03 -12.52
CA SER A 40 -25.20 -14.64 -11.87
C SER A 40 -24.95 -14.27 -10.41
N GLY A 41 -25.40 -13.08 -10.01
CA GLY A 41 -25.18 -12.55 -8.66
C GLY A 41 -23.78 -11.96 -8.39
N TRP A 42 -22.89 -11.94 -9.39
CA TRP A 42 -21.59 -11.25 -9.25
C TRP A 42 -21.76 -9.74 -9.35
N VAL A 43 -20.84 -9.03 -8.73
CA VAL A 43 -20.75 -7.58 -8.85
C VAL A 43 -19.81 -7.22 -9.98
N MET A 44 -20.22 -6.26 -10.81
CA MET A 44 -19.39 -5.72 -11.88
C MET A 44 -18.94 -4.31 -11.52
N SER A 45 -17.67 -4.02 -11.75
CA SER A 45 -17.11 -2.68 -11.64
C SER A 45 -16.25 -2.34 -12.87
N GLU A 46 -16.03 -1.07 -13.12
CA GLU A 46 -15.09 -0.64 -14.15
C GLU A 46 -13.66 -1.03 -13.73
N LYS A 47 -12.90 -1.63 -14.65
CA LYS A 47 -11.47 -1.83 -14.48
C LYS A 47 -10.74 -0.53 -14.83
N LEU A 48 -10.32 0.20 -13.82
CA LEU A 48 -9.51 1.39 -14.00
C LEU A 48 -8.10 1.02 -14.49
N ASP A 49 -7.54 1.85 -15.36
CA ASP A 49 -6.19 1.67 -15.90
C ASP A 49 -5.22 2.62 -15.20
N GLY A 50 -4.86 2.26 -13.99
CA GLY A 50 -3.99 3.01 -13.11
C GLY A 50 -2.87 2.17 -12.51
N VAL A 51 -2.50 2.46 -11.29
CA VAL A 51 -1.49 1.71 -10.54
C VAL A 51 -2.10 1.19 -9.24
N ARG A 52 -2.07 -0.13 -9.02
CA ARG A 52 -2.55 -0.71 -7.77
C ARG A 52 -1.81 -0.14 -6.58
N GLY A 53 -2.57 0.37 -5.60
CA GLY A 53 -2.09 0.88 -4.34
C GLY A 53 -2.68 0.08 -3.18
N TYR A 54 -1.82 -0.58 -2.40
CA TYR A 54 -2.20 -1.26 -1.18
C TYR A 54 -1.73 -0.46 0.03
N TRP A 55 -2.66 -0.12 0.90
CA TRP A 55 -2.40 0.54 2.18
C TRP A 55 -2.46 -0.50 3.31
N ASP A 56 -1.42 -0.59 4.13
CA ASP A 56 -1.36 -1.56 5.24
C ASP A 56 -1.91 -1.03 6.58
N GLY A 57 -2.41 0.20 6.60
CA GLY A 57 -2.80 0.96 7.79
C GLY A 57 -1.77 2.02 8.19
N THR A 58 -0.57 2.02 7.59
CA THR A 58 0.52 2.96 7.86
C THR A 58 1.30 3.40 6.63
N ARG A 59 1.41 2.54 5.60
CA ARG A 59 2.21 2.79 4.39
C ARG A 59 1.46 2.32 3.14
N LEU A 60 1.70 3.02 2.06
CA LEU A 60 1.15 2.69 0.74
C LEU A 60 2.20 1.94 -0.09
N PHE A 61 1.80 0.84 -0.72
CA PHE A 61 2.67 -0.04 -1.50
C PHE A 61 2.14 -0.26 -2.91
N THR A 62 3.05 -0.54 -3.83
CA THR A 62 2.69 -1.14 -5.12
C THR A 62 2.34 -2.61 -4.95
N ARG A 63 1.76 -3.22 -6.00
CA ARG A 63 1.55 -4.67 -6.09
C ARG A 63 2.83 -5.50 -5.86
N GLY A 64 4.00 -4.97 -6.22
CA GLY A 64 5.29 -5.63 -6.02
C GLY A 64 5.91 -5.41 -4.64
N GLY A 65 5.18 -4.81 -3.68
CA GLY A 65 5.67 -4.58 -2.32
C GLY A 65 6.61 -3.38 -2.17
N VAL A 66 6.75 -2.54 -3.21
CA VAL A 66 7.56 -1.33 -3.13
C VAL A 66 6.77 -0.24 -2.43
N VAL A 67 7.35 0.36 -1.39
CA VAL A 67 6.74 1.50 -0.68
C VAL A 67 6.69 2.70 -1.62
N LEU A 68 5.51 3.32 -1.70
CA LEU A 68 5.28 4.53 -2.48
C LEU A 68 5.58 5.77 -1.63
N ALA A 69 6.27 6.74 -2.21
CA ALA A 69 6.55 8.03 -1.57
C ALA A 69 5.32 8.97 -1.64
N ALA A 70 4.17 8.48 -1.19
CA ALA A 70 2.95 9.28 -1.16
C ALA A 70 3.10 10.45 -0.19
N PRO A 71 2.76 11.69 -0.61
CA PRO A 71 2.83 12.86 0.27
C PRO A 71 1.87 12.72 1.47
N ALA A 72 2.25 13.32 2.60
CA ALA A 72 1.45 13.25 3.83
C ALA A 72 0.00 13.73 3.64
N TYR A 73 -0.22 14.74 2.81
CA TYR A 73 -1.58 15.24 2.53
C TYR A 73 -2.46 14.20 1.83
N PHE A 74 -1.88 13.31 1.02
CA PHE A 74 -2.62 12.29 0.28
C PHE A 74 -3.10 11.15 1.18
N ILE A 75 -2.29 10.74 2.16
CA ILE A 75 -2.57 9.62 3.05
C ILE A 75 -3.14 10.02 4.41
N ARG A 76 -3.23 11.33 4.69
CA ARG A 76 -3.63 11.89 5.99
C ARG A 76 -4.93 11.31 6.55
N ASP A 77 -5.91 11.08 5.68
CA ASP A 77 -7.25 10.65 6.07
C ASP A 77 -7.49 9.15 5.80
N PHE A 78 -6.42 8.42 5.45
CA PHE A 78 -6.52 6.98 5.23
C PHE A 78 -6.81 6.26 6.56
N PRO A 79 -7.52 5.11 6.51
CA PRO A 79 -7.90 4.39 7.72
C PRO A 79 -6.70 3.70 8.39
N PRO A 80 -6.81 3.38 9.71
CA PRO A 80 -5.77 2.61 10.42
C PRO A 80 -5.85 1.10 10.15
N PHE A 81 -6.49 0.70 9.04
CA PHE A 81 -6.62 -0.68 8.58
C PHE A 81 -6.33 -0.78 7.09
N ALA A 82 -6.07 -2.00 6.62
CA ALA A 82 -5.69 -2.23 5.23
C ALA A 82 -6.83 -1.93 4.25
N ILE A 83 -6.49 -1.25 3.15
CA ILE A 83 -7.37 -1.05 1.99
C ILE A 83 -6.59 -1.34 0.70
N ASP A 84 -7.28 -1.85 -0.29
CA ASP A 84 -6.74 -2.19 -1.60
C ASP A 84 -7.52 -1.45 -2.68
N GLY A 85 -6.81 -0.82 -3.59
CA GLY A 85 -7.43 0.06 -4.58
C GLY A 85 -6.54 0.34 -5.77
N GLU A 86 -7.04 1.17 -6.66
CA GLU A 86 -6.32 1.66 -7.82
C GLU A 86 -6.03 3.16 -7.68
N LEU A 87 -4.77 3.54 -7.76
CA LEU A 87 -4.34 4.93 -7.91
C LEU A 87 -4.65 5.37 -9.33
N PHE A 88 -5.57 6.30 -9.46
CA PHE A 88 -6.11 6.72 -10.76
C PHE A 88 -6.41 8.21 -10.76
N SER A 89 -6.31 8.84 -11.92
CA SER A 89 -6.71 10.24 -12.17
C SER A 89 -7.83 10.30 -13.22
N GLU A 90 -7.46 10.07 -14.46
CA GLU A 90 -8.35 10.14 -15.61
C GLU A 90 -8.01 9.04 -16.62
N ARG A 91 -8.94 8.79 -17.56
CA ARG A 91 -8.72 7.82 -18.65
C ARG A 91 -7.59 8.27 -19.56
N ASN A 92 -6.87 7.30 -20.11
CA ASN A 92 -5.72 7.51 -21.00
C ASN A 92 -4.53 8.25 -20.35
N GLN A 93 -4.41 8.22 -19.01
CA GLN A 93 -3.34 8.86 -18.26
C GLN A 93 -2.41 7.85 -17.56
N PHE A 94 -2.41 6.58 -17.95
CA PHE A 94 -1.61 5.54 -17.28
C PHE A 94 -0.13 5.92 -17.15
N GLU A 95 0.50 6.43 -18.21
CA GLU A 95 1.91 6.83 -18.20
C GLU A 95 2.18 7.95 -17.19
N GLN A 96 1.29 8.94 -17.13
CA GLN A 96 1.40 10.04 -16.18
C GLN A 96 1.20 9.56 -14.74
N ILE A 97 0.18 8.72 -14.50
CA ILE A 97 -0.08 8.10 -13.19
C ILE A 97 1.14 7.31 -12.75
N SER A 98 1.64 6.42 -13.61
CA SER A 98 2.80 5.57 -13.35
C SER A 98 4.07 6.38 -13.06
N SER A 99 4.30 7.47 -13.80
CA SER A 99 5.41 8.38 -13.58
C SER A 99 5.31 9.09 -12.21
N THR A 100 4.13 9.61 -11.89
CA THR A 100 3.85 10.28 -10.61
C THR A 100 4.12 9.34 -9.43
N VAL A 101 3.57 8.14 -9.48
CA VAL A 101 3.65 7.15 -8.39
C VAL A 101 5.10 6.66 -8.15
N ARG A 102 5.91 6.60 -9.21
CA ARG A 102 7.34 6.21 -9.12
C ARG A 102 8.25 7.36 -8.69
N SER A 103 7.78 8.60 -8.78
CA SER A 103 8.57 9.77 -8.43
C SER A 103 8.71 9.90 -6.92
N MET A 104 9.94 10.11 -6.44
CA MET A 104 10.21 10.43 -5.04
C MET A 104 9.91 11.89 -4.68
N LYS A 105 9.55 12.73 -5.66
CA LYS A 105 9.34 14.17 -5.45
C LYS A 105 7.95 14.53 -4.91
N GLY A 106 6.98 13.61 -5.00
CA GLY A 106 5.61 13.84 -4.54
C GLY A 106 4.78 14.79 -5.41
N GLU A 107 5.30 15.21 -6.56
CA GLU A 107 4.58 16.07 -7.51
C GLU A 107 3.53 15.27 -8.29
N GLY A 108 2.37 15.88 -8.55
CA GLY A 108 1.29 15.26 -9.35
C GLY A 108 0.31 14.39 -8.54
N TRP A 109 0.60 14.13 -7.26
CA TRP A 109 -0.28 13.35 -6.40
C TRP A 109 -1.62 14.03 -6.11
N GLU A 110 -1.71 15.35 -6.25
CA GLU A 110 -2.95 16.13 -6.11
C GLU A 110 -4.01 15.78 -7.16
N LYS A 111 -3.60 15.17 -8.27
CA LYS A 111 -4.50 14.69 -9.34
C LYS A 111 -4.94 13.24 -9.13
N LEU A 112 -4.30 12.51 -8.24
CA LEU A 112 -4.60 11.11 -7.97
C LEU A 112 -5.68 10.95 -6.91
N LYS A 113 -6.44 9.87 -7.03
CA LYS A 113 -7.32 9.32 -5.98
C LYS A 113 -7.05 7.83 -5.85
N LEU A 114 -7.24 7.30 -4.66
CA LEU A 114 -7.25 5.85 -4.45
C LEU A 114 -8.71 5.36 -4.56
N TYR A 115 -9.01 4.66 -5.63
CA TYR A 115 -10.32 4.02 -5.84
C TYR A 115 -10.30 2.65 -5.19
N VAL A 116 -10.85 2.57 -3.99
CA VAL A 116 -10.82 1.34 -3.17
C VAL A 116 -11.83 0.35 -3.70
N PHE A 117 -11.39 -0.88 -3.91
CA PHE A 117 -12.23 -2.00 -4.35
C PHE A 117 -12.28 -3.14 -3.32
N ASP A 118 -11.43 -3.13 -2.29
CA ASP A 118 -11.50 -4.09 -1.18
C ASP A 118 -10.94 -3.56 0.15
N VAL A 119 -11.37 -4.19 1.26
CA VAL A 119 -10.82 -4.06 2.61
C VAL A 119 -10.39 -5.46 3.06
N PRO A 120 -9.18 -5.92 2.66
CA PRO A 120 -8.81 -7.34 2.66
C PRO A 120 -8.86 -8.02 4.03
N ASN A 121 -8.58 -7.28 5.11
CA ASN A 121 -8.54 -7.83 6.47
C ASN A 121 -9.87 -7.73 7.21
N ALA A 122 -10.91 -7.16 6.59
CA ALA A 122 -12.24 -7.12 7.16
C ALA A 122 -12.98 -8.45 6.97
N GLN A 123 -13.90 -8.75 7.87
CA GLN A 123 -14.71 -9.95 7.81
C GLN A 123 -15.94 -9.77 6.90
N GLY A 124 -16.47 -10.87 6.39
CA GLY A 124 -17.69 -10.89 5.61
C GLY A 124 -17.52 -10.84 4.10
N ASN A 125 -18.63 -10.62 3.39
CA ASN A 125 -18.63 -10.46 1.94
C ASN A 125 -18.09 -9.08 1.52
N LEU A 126 -17.93 -8.85 0.22
CA LEU A 126 -17.37 -7.60 -0.32
C LEU A 126 -18.09 -6.35 0.20
N PHE A 127 -19.42 -6.35 0.23
CA PHE A 127 -20.19 -5.18 0.68
C PHE A 127 -20.02 -4.90 2.17
N GLU A 128 -19.95 -5.95 2.98
CA GLU A 128 -19.69 -5.81 4.43
C GLU A 128 -18.29 -5.26 4.69
N ARG A 129 -17.30 -5.73 3.93
CA ARG A 129 -15.93 -5.21 4.01
C ARG A 129 -15.84 -3.73 3.59
N LEU A 130 -16.46 -3.37 2.46
CA LEU A 130 -16.49 -1.97 2.00
C LEU A 130 -17.28 -1.06 2.94
N ALA A 131 -18.35 -1.56 3.59
CA ALA A 131 -19.12 -0.80 4.58
C ALA A 131 -18.25 -0.38 5.78
N GLN A 132 -17.22 -1.16 6.15
CA GLN A 132 -16.27 -0.75 7.18
C GLN A 132 -15.55 0.56 6.79
N LEU A 133 -15.07 0.66 5.56
CA LEU A 133 -14.43 1.87 5.06
C LEU A 133 -15.41 3.04 4.97
N GLU A 134 -16.62 2.82 4.45
CA GLU A 134 -17.64 3.86 4.39
C GLU A 134 -17.95 4.44 5.77
N ASN A 135 -18.12 3.59 6.77
CA ASN A 135 -18.40 4.02 8.15
C ASN A 135 -17.24 4.82 8.74
N TYR A 136 -16.00 4.44 8.44
CA TYR A 136 -14.82 5.21 8.84
C TYR A 136 -14.82 6.60 8.18
N LEU A 137 -15.07 6.68 6.87
CA LEU A 137 -15.06 7.94 6.12
C LEU A 137 -16.19 8.89 6.55
N LYS A 138 -17.39 8.37 6.88
CA LYS A 138 -18.50 9.18 7.40
C LYS A 138 -18.20 9.89 8.73
N GLN A 139 -17.20 9.41 9.48
CA GLN A 139 -16.79 10.01 10.74
C GLN A 139 -15.71 11.09 10.56
N LYS A 140 -15.17 11.21 9.35
CA LYS A 140 -14.17 12.22 9.02
C LYS A 140 -14.83 13.50 8.51
N PRO A 141 -14.38 14.68 8.94
CA PRO A 141 -14.84 15.91 8.31
C PRO A 141 -14.44 15.88 6.83
N HIS A 142 -15.42 16.07 5.96
CA HIS A 142 -15.13 16.26 4.54
C HIS A 142 -14.32 17.55 4.36
N PRO A 143 -13.25 17.53 3.56
CA PRO A 143 -12.51 18.75 3.23
C PRO A 143 -13.35 19.72 2.41
#